data_bd87f47c67d05a3cca0ca6526eafea22
#
_entry.id   bd87f47c67d05a3cca0ca6526eafea22
#
_cell.length_a   1.000
_cell.length_b   1.000
_cell.length_c   1.000
_cell.angle_alpha   90.00
_cell.angle_beta   90.00
_cell.angle_gamma   90.00
#
_symmetry.space_group_name_H-M   'P 1'
#
loop_
_entity.id
_entity.type
_entity.pdbx_description
1 polymer ?
#
loop_
_entity_poly.entity_id
_entity_poly.type
_entity_poly.pdbx_seq_one_letter_code
_entity_poly.pdbx_strand_id
1 'polypeptide(L)'
;MYKAVDMVTDEPGTATLTFKGESGAEKTLTVQTVSGPAVWQGQHNTEKSIRAFAKSCFQFAIDNKQDLWFSAKDTISKVYDGEFKRIFDEEYEQNYKASFEALGITYFYTLIDDAVARVIRSKGGFIWALKNYDGDVMSDMISTAFGSLAMMTSVLVSPDGTTEFEAAHGTVTRHYYKHLKGEETS
;
A
#
# COMPACT_ATOMS: atom_id res chain seq x y z
N MET A 1 3.73 -6.49 -6.84
CA MET A 1 5.14 -6.12 -6.52
C MET A 1 5.32 -4.66 -6.91
N TYR A 2 5.76 -3.80 -6.00
CA TYR A 2 6.12 -2.43 -6.31
C TYR A 2 7.45 -2.39 -7.09
N LYS A 3 7.48 -1.69 -8.19
CA LYS A 3 8.70 -1.47 -8.98
C LYS A 3 8.66 -0.07 -9.59
N ALA A 4 9.68 0.71 -9.34
CA ALA A 4 9.90 2.01 -9.97
C ALA A 4 11.12 1.97 -10.88
N VAL A 5 11.13 2.86 -11.86
CA VAL A 5 12.28 3.15 -12.72
C VAL A 5 12.57 4.62 -12.63
N ASP A 6 13.78 4.97 -12.23
CA ASP A 6 14.18 6.35 -11.99
C ASP A 6 15.23 6.80 -13.03
N MET A 7 15.15 8.08 -13.40
CA MET A 7 16.09 8.70 -14.34
C MET A 7 16.36 10.14 -13.91
N VAL A 8 17.61 10.57 -14.01
CA VAL A 8 18.01 11.97 -13.87
C VAL A 8 18.42 12.51 -15.24
N THR A 9 18.02 13.72 -15.56
CA THR A 9 18.44 14.46 -16.75
C THR A 9 19.08 15.77 -16.32
N ASP A 10 20.09 16.22 -17.05
CA ASP A 10 20.91 17.40 -16.74
C ASP A 10 20.70 18.57 -17.71
N GLU A 11 19.84 18.41 -18.71
CA GLU A 11 19.53 19.42 -19.73
C GLU A 11 18.01 19.67 -19.88
N PRO A 12 17.61 20.79 -20.53
CA PRO A 12 16.20 21.01 -20.90
C PRO A 12 15.69 19.94 -21.86
N GLY A 13 14.41 19.56 -21.70
CA GLY A 13 13.81 18.54 -22.57
C GLY A 13 12.37 18.20 -22.22
N THR A 14 11.84 17.22 -22.93
CA THR A 14 10.47 16.72 -22.73
C THR A 14 10.51 15.24 -22.40
N ALA A 15 9.92 14.87 -21.27
CA ALA A 15 9.71 13.48 -20.92
C ALA A 15 8.36 12.97 -21.40
N THR A 16 8.34 11.75 -21.95
CA THR A 16 7.12 11.08 -22.41
C THR A 16 7.01 9.68 -21.81
N LEU A 17 5.78 9.25 -21.58
CA LEU A 17 5.44 7.87 -21.26
C LEU A 17 4.84 7.21 -22.49
N THR A 18 5.50 6.18 -23.00
CA THR A 18 5.04 5.44 -24.19
C THR A 18 4.76 3.99 -23.84
N PHE A 19 3.56 3.54 -24.14
CA PHE A 19 3.17 2.13 -24.09
C PHE A 19 3.14 1.57 -25.51
N LYS A 20 3.78 0.41 -25.71
CA LYS A 20 3.75 -0.35 -26.97
C LYS A 20 3.12 -1.71 -26.72
N GLY A 21 1.95 -1.91 -27.27
CA GLY A 21 1.23 -3.18 -27.19
C GLY A 21 1.80 -4.23 -28.14
N GLU A 22 1.69 -5.49 -27.81
CA GLU A 22 2.09 -6.62 -28.69
C GLU A 22 1.29 -6.64 -30.00
N SER A 23 0.07 -6.11 -30.01
CA SER A 23 -0.76 -5.94 -31.22
C SER A 23 -0.28 -4.82 -32.15
N GLY A 24 0.79 -4.10 -31.79
CA GLY A 24 1.27 -2.92 -32.50
C GLY A 24 0.58 -1.61 -32.11
N ALA A 25 -0.38 -1.65 -31.17
CA ALA A 25 -0.97 -0.43 -30.62
C ALA A 25 0.07 0.39 -29.85
N GLU A 26 0.10 1.71 -30.08
CA GLU A 26 1.00 2.61 -29.37
C GLU A 26 0.19 3.76 -28.76
N LYS A 27 0.53 4.11 -27.50
CA LYS A 27 -0.02 5.26 -26.79
C LYS A 27 1.11 6.03 -26.13
N THR A 28 1.24 7.31 -26.48
CA THR A 28 2.25 8.21 -25.90
C THR A 28 1.58 9.38 -25.21
N LEU A 29 2.03 9.67 -24.00
CA LEU A 29 1.61 10.81 -23.21
C LEU A 29 2.84 11.66 -22.84
N THR A 30 2.76 12.97 -22.98
CA THR A 30 3.76 13.88 -22.43
C THR A 30 3.61 13.91 -20.92
N VAL A 31 4.69 13.62 -20.20
CA VAL A 31 4.74 13.76 -18.74
C VAL A 31 4.92 15.24 -18.42
N GLN A 32 6.01 15.85 -18.92
CA GLN A 32 6.32 17.27 -18.70
C GLN A 32 7.43 17.74 -19.65
N THR A 33 7.44 19.04 -19.93
CA THR A 33 8.56 19.76 -20.55
C THR A 33 9.26 20.59 -19.48
N VAL A 34 10.58 20.46 -19.38
CA VAL A 34 11.40 21.14 -18.37
C VAL A 34 12.45 22.02 -19.04
N SER A 35 12.80 23.11 -18.37
CA SER A 35 13.81 24.09 -18.85
C SER A 35 15.21 23.87 -18.28
N GLY A 36 15.44 22.80 -17.54
CA GLY A 36 16.72 22.46 -16.91
C GLY A 36 16.73 21.06 -16.32
N PRO A 37 17.71 20.76 -15.46
CA PRO A 37 17.84 19.45 -14.84
C PRO A 37 16.58 18.98 -14.14
N ALA A 38 16.28 17.67 -14.22
CA ALA A 38 15.08 17.08 -13.64
C ALA A 38 15.30 15.63 -13.21
N VAL A 39 14.44 15.14 -12.31
CA VAL A 39 14.34 13.76 -11.92
C VAL A 39 12.97 13.21 -12.31
N TRP A 40 12.97 11.97 -12.81
CA TRP A 40 11.79 11.30 -13.34
C TRP A 40 11.61 9.96 -12.66
N GLN A 41 10.36 9.59 -12.39
CA GLN A 41 10.03 8.28 -11.86
C GLN A 41 8.84 7.69 -12.59
N GLY A 42 8.97 6.43 -13.03
CA GLY A 42 7.90 5.64 -13.58
C GLY A 42 7.46 4.54 -12.60
N GLN A 43 6.17 4.44 -12.32
CA GLN A 43 5.58 3.40 -11.50
C GLN A 43 4.57 2.62 -12.30
N HIS A 44 4.39 1.34 -11.96
CA HIS A 44 3.33 0.52 -12.54
C HIS A 44 2.74 -0.45 -11.52
N ASN A 45 1.53 -0.87 -11.77
CA ASN A 45 0.93 -2.04 -11.16
C ASN A 45 0.08 -2.77 -12.20
N THR A 46 -0.14 -4.06 -12.01
CA THR A 46 -1.01 -4.84 -12.88
C THR A 46 -2.38 -5.00 -12.24
N GLU A 47 -3.44 -5.01 -13.04
CA GLU A 47 -4.79 -5.30 -12.54
C GLU A 47 -4.83 -6.60 -11.75
N LYS A 48 -4.15 -7.65 -12.23
CA LYS A 48 -4.04 -8.93 -11.53
C LYS A 48 -3.47 -8.78 -10.11
N SER A 49 -2.44 -7.95 -9.94
CA SER A 49 -1.82 -7.70 -8.62
C SER A 49 -2.74 -6.92 -7.69
N ILE A 50 -3.39 -5.87 -8.20
CA ILE A 50 -4.35 -5.08 -7.43
C ILE A 50 -5.53 -5.96 -6.98
N ARG A 51 -6.07 -6.77 -7.89
CA ARG A 51 -7.18 -7.68 -7.62
C ARG A 51 -6.82 -8.75 -6.59
N ALA A 52 -5.61 -9.31 -6.67
CA ALA A 52 -5.10 -10.26 -5.68
C ALA A 52 -4.98 -9.62 -4.29
N PHE A 53 -4.47 -8.39 -4.23
CA PHE A 53 -4.40 -7.62 -2.98
C PHE A 53 -5.79 -7.36 -2.40
N ALA A 54 -6.75 -6.91 -3.20
CA ALA A 54 -8.13 -6.71 -2.76
C ALA A 54 -8.74 -7.98 -2.17
N LYS A 55 -8.62 -9.11 -2.88
CA LYS A 55 -9.11 -10.42 -2.42
C LYS A 55 -8.50 -10.84 -1.10
N SER A 56 -7.18 -10.68 -0.94
CA SER A 56 -6.50 -10.99 0.32
C SER A 56 -7.02 -10.13 1.47
N CYS A 57 -7.23 -8.83 1.25
CA CYS A 57 -7.78 -7.94 2.27
C CYS A 57 -9.21 -8.32 2.67
N PHE A 58 -10.10 -8.59 1.71
CA PHE A 58 -11.48 -8.99 1.97
C PHE A 58 -11.54 -10.35 2.70
N GLN A 59 -10.75 -11.33 2.27
CA GLN A 59 -10.71 -12.62 2.94
C GLN A 59 -10.19 -12.50 4.37
N PHE A 60 -9.13 -11.71 4.58
CA PHE A 60 -8.58 -11.48 5.92
C PHE A 60 -9.60 -10.78 6.85
N ALA A 61 -10.40 -9.85 6.31
CA ALA A 61 -11.47 -9.21 7.06
C ALA A 61 -12.56 -10.20 7.48
N ILE A 62 -12.96 -11.09 6.59
CA ILE A 62 -13.94 -12.16 6.87
C ILE A 62 -13.42 -13.11 7.94
N ASP A 63 -12.17 -13.58 7.81
CA ASP A 63 -11.57 -14.55 8.73
C ASP A 63 -11.44 -13.97 10.15
N ASN A 64 -11.17 -12.67 10.25
CA ASN A 64 -11.05 -11.97 11.54
C ASN A 64 -12.36 -11.31 12.01
N LYS A 65 -13.42 -11.33 11.20
CA LYS A 65 -14.72 -10.68 11.48
C LYS A 65 -14.55 -9.20 11.85
N GLN A 66 -13.76 -8.50 11.06
CA GLN A 66 -13.46 -7.07 11.27
C GLN A 66 -13.86 -6.26 10.04
N ASP A 67 -14.22 -5.01 10.26
CA ASP A 67 -14.43 -4.04 9.18
C ASP A 67 -13.17 -3.91 8.33
N LEU A 68 -13.34 -3.62 7.05
CA LEU A 68 -12.24 -3.33 6.13
C LEU A 68 -12.30 -1.87 5.68
N TRP A 69 -11.28 -1.11 6.01
CA TRP A 69 -11.07 0.25 5.50
C TRP A 69 -10.00 0.21 4.42
N PHE A 70 -10.32 0.71 3.24
CA PHE A 70 -9.34 0.93 2.18
C PHE A 70 -9.13 2.41 1.95
N SER A 71 -7.88 2.83 1.80
CA SER A 71 -7.53 4.23 1.59
C SER A 71 -6.49 4.40 0.50
N ALA A 72 -6.69 5.44 -0.31
CA ALA A 72 -5.78 5.90 -1.35
C ALA A 72 -5.94 7.41 -1.55
N LYS A 73 -5.25 8.00 -2.53
CA LYS A 73 -5.37 9.44 -2.82
C LYS A 73 -5.80 9.67 -4.28
N ASP A 74 -6.96 9.12 -4.65
CA ASP A 74 -7.51 9.21 -6.02
C ASP A 74 -7.92 10.63 -6.45
N THR A 75 -7.98 11.57 -5.53
CA THR A 75 -8.15 13.00 -5.84
C THR A 75 -6.87 13.63 -6.42
N ILE A 76 -5.70 13.06 -6.17
CA ILE A 76 -4.40 13.50 -6.70
C ILE A 76 -3.93 12.53 -7.78
N SER A 77 -3.77 11.27 -7.44
CA SER A 77 -3.41 10.19 -8.38
C SER A 77 -4.67 9.61 -9.03
N LYS A 78 -5.37 10.43 -9.82
CA LYS A 78 -6.73 10.15 -10.29
C LYS A 78 -6.90 8.85 -11.05
N VAL A 79 -5.92 8.48 -11.85
CA VAL A 79 -5.96 7.24 -12.65
C VAL A 79 -5.36 6.08 -11.88
N TYR A 80 -4.15 6.23 -11.37
CA TYR A 80 -3.42 5.14 -10.71
C TYR A 80 -4.14 4.68 -9.42
N ASP A 81 -4.46 5.59 -8.51
CA ASP A 81 -5.18 5.27 -7.29
C ASP A 81 -6.67 4.98 -7.56
N GLY A 82 -7.23 5.64 -8.58
CA GLY A 82 -8.59 5.37 -9.05
C GLY A 82 -8.79 3.93 -9.51
N GLU A 83 -7.78 3.30 -10.15
CA GLU A 83 -7.84 1.88 -10.52
C GLU A 83 -7.84 0.96 -9.29
N PHE A 84 -7.07 1.27 -8.25
CA PHE A 84 -7.14 0.52 -6.99
C PHE A 84 -8.54 0.59 -6.39
N LYS A 85 -9.10 1.81 -6.28
CA LYS A 85 -10.45 2.01 -5.77
C LYS A 85 -11.48 1.24 -6.59
N ARG A 86 -11.45 1.38 -7.92
CA ARG A 86 -12.37 0.70 -8.83
C ARG A 86 -12.36 -0.82 -8.64
N ILE A 87 -11.16 -1.40 -8.56
CA ILE A 87 -11.00 -2.85 -8.41
C ILE A 87 -11.46 -3.34 -7.03
N PHE A 88 -11.17 -2.58 -5.96
CA PHE A 88 -11.69 -2.90 -4.63
C PHE A 88 -13.21 -2.86 -4.57
N ASP A 89 -13.83 -1.80 -5.12
CA ASP A 89 -15.28 -1.67 -5.16
C ASP A 89 -15.92 -2.78 -5.99
N GLU A 90 -15.33 -3.12 -7.14
CA GLU A 90 -15.79 -4.21 -8.01
C GLU A 90 -15.71 -5.59 -7.32
N GLU A 91 -14.57 -5.92 -6.68
CA GLU A 91 -14.41 -7.17 -5.93
C GLU A 91 -15.40 -7.25 -4.76
N TYR A 92 -15.60 -6.15 -4.03
CA TYR A 92 -16.58 -6.10 -2.95
C TYR A 92 -17.98 -6.41 -3.44
N GLU A 93 -18.48 -5.65 -4.41
CA GLU A 93 -19.85 -5.81 -4.91
C GLU A 93 -20.12 -7.18 -5.52
N GLN A 94 -19.15 -7.74 -6.25
CA GLN A 94 -19.33 -9.01 -6.97
C GLN A 94 -19.10 -10.25 -6.10
N ASN A 95 -18.17 -10.20 -5.14
CA ASN A 95 -17.68 -11.41 -4.50
C ASN A 95 -17.80 -11.43 -2.97
N TYR A 96 -17.82 -10.29 -2.30
CA TYR A 96 -17.67 -10.24 -0.84
C TYR A 96 -18.84 -9.61 -0.08
N LYS A 97 -19.66 -8.80 -0.71
CA LYS A 97 -20.74 -8.05 -0.09
C LYS A 97 -21.69 -8.92 0.73
N ALA A 98 -22.17 -10.02 0.16
CA ALA A 98 -23.08 -10.94 0.87
C ALA A 98 -22.45 -11.54 2.12
N SER A 99 -21.16 -11.88 2.09
CA SER A 99 -20.42 -12.39 3.24
C SER A 99 -20.23 -11.33 4.32
N PHE A 100 -19.93 -10.09 3.92
CA PHE A 100 -19.80 -8.96 4.84
C PHE A 100 -21.13 -8.66 5.55
N GLU A 101 -22.22 -8.61 4.80
CA GLU A 101 -23.58 -8.40 5.35
C GLU A 101 -23.96 -9.52 6.33
N ALA A 102 -23.69 -10.78 5.98
CA ALA A 102 -23.98 -11.95 6.83
C ALA A 102 -23.18 -11.93 8.15
N LEU A 103 -21.97 -11.37 8.14
CA LEU A 103 -21.11 -11.25 9.32
C LEU A 103 -21.33 -9.94 10.10
N GLY A 104 -22.10 -9.00 9.56
CA GLY A 104 -22.31 -7.68 10.16
C GLY A 104 -21.07 -6.80 10.16
N ILE A 105 -20.14 -7.00 9.21
CA ILE A 105 -18.93 -6.21 9.01
C ILE A 105 -19.08 -5.33 7.77
N THR A 106 -18.32 -4.23 7.71
CA THR A 106 -18.46 -3.22 6.66
C THR A 106 -17.18 -3.05 5.85
N TYR A 107 -17.33 -2.73 4.56
CA TYR A 107 -16.28 -2.19 3.71
C TYR A 107 -16.44 -0.68 3.60
N PHE A 108 -15.36 0.06 3.78
CA PHE A 108 -15.36 1.52 3.74
C PHE A 108 -14.14 2.04 3.00
N TYR A 109 -14.39 2.86 1.96
CA TYR A 109 -13.33 3.60 1.27
C TYR A 109 -13.32 5.06 1.72
N THR A 110 -12.14 5.60 1.97
CA THR A 110 -11.95 7.04 2.19
C THR A 110 -10.55 7.49 1.73
N LEU A 111 -10.38 8.80 1.52
CA LEU A 111 -9.07 9.37 1.22
C LEU A 111 -8.11 9.14 2.39
N ILE A 112 -6.84 8.90 2.08
CA ILE A 112 -5.84 8.53 3.10
C ILE A 112 -5.67 9.60 4.19
N ASP A 113 -5.73 10.86 3.84
CA ASP A 113 -5.67 11.97 4.81
C ASP A 113 -6.89 12.03 5.75
N ASP A 114 -8.08 11.72 5.25
CA ASP A 114 -9.27 11.56 6.09
C ASP A 114 -9.17 10.30 6.97
N ALA A 115 -8.66 9.19 6.40
CA ALA A 115 -8.44 7.96 7.15
C ALA A 115 -7.50 8.16 8.35
N VAL A 116 -6.40 8.89 8.19
CA VAL A 116 -5.48 9.23 9.29
C VAL A 116 -6.23 9.89 10.45
N ALA A 117 -7.06 10.89 10.15
CA ALA A 117 -7.84 11.58 11.18
C ALA A 117 -8.88 10.67 11.85
N ARG A 118 -9.45 9.72 11.12
CA ARG A 118 -10.42 8.74 11.64
C ARG A 118 -9.75 7.68 12.51
N VAL A 119 -8.64 7.12 12.05
CA VAL A 119 -7.88 6.07 12.75
C VAL A 119 -7.47 6.55 14.15
N ILE A 120 -6.90 7.75 14.27
CA ILE A 120 -6.47 8.31 15.56
C ILE A 120 -7.63 8.46 16.56
N ARG A 121 -8.85 8.68 16.06
CA ARG A 121 -10.05 8.85 16.89
C ARG A 121 -10.85 7.56 17.07
N SER A 122 -10.46 6.49 16.39
CA SER A 122 -11.19 5.23 16.40
C SER A 122 -10.97 4.44 17.69
N LYS A 123 -11.87 3.50 17.93
CA LYS A 123 -11.72 2.49 19.00
C LYS A 123 -10.99 1.23 18.52
N GLY A 124 -10.51 1.22 17.28
CA GLY A 124 -9.98 0.02 16.62
C GLY A 124 -11.10 -0.94 16.15
N GLY A 125 -10.74 -2.19 15.90
CA GLY A 125 -11.70 -3.22 15.45
C GLY A 125 -11.91 -3.24 13.94
N PHE A 126 -10.94 -2.74 13.17
CA PHE A 126 -10.96 -2.77 11.71
C PHE A 126 -9.56 -3.09 11.14
N ILE A 127 -9.55 -3.55 9.92
CA ILE A 127 -8.34 -3.74 9.11
C ILE A 127 -8.22 -2.51 8.20
N TRP A 128 -7.03 -1.90 8.18
CA TRP A 128 -6.74 -0.77 7.31
C TRP A 128 -5.88 -1.22 6.13
N ALA A 129 -6.49 -1.40 4.97
CA ALA A 129 -5.81 -1.75 3.72
C ALA A 129 -5.20 -0.51 3.08
N LEU A 130 -3.92 -0.58 2.79
CA LEU A 130 -3.12 0.52 2.25
C LEU A 130 -2.21 0.02 1.13
N LYS A 131 -1.89 0.90 0.18
CA LYS A 131 -0.83 0.63 -0.79
C LYS A 131 0.54 0.61 -0.12
N ASN A 132 1.53 0.08 -0.81
CA ASN A 132 2.88 -0.20 -0.31
C ASN A 132 3.44 0.89 0.63
N TYR A 133 3.77 2.09 0.13
CA TYR A 133 4.36 3.15 0.95
C TYR A 133 3.40 3.75 1.96
N ASP A 134 2.13 3.86 1.61
CA ASP A 134 1.11 4.34 2.54
C ASP A 134 1.05 3.40 3.75
N GLY A 135 1.06 2.08 3.50
CA GLY A 135 1.06 1.05 4.53
C GLY A 135 2.34 1.03 5.36
N ASP A 136 3.50 1.14 4.72
CA ASP A 136 4.80 1.18 5.38
C ASP A 136 4.89 2.33 6.39
N VAL A 137 4.58 3.55 5.95
CA VAL A 137 4.63 4.74 6.82
C VAL A 137 3.55 4.70 7.91
N MET A 138 2.33 4.29 7.57
CA MET A 138 1.21 4.30 8.52
C MET A 138 1.34 3.21 9.57
N SER A 139 1.85 2.02 9.23
CA SER A 139 2.07 0.95 10.19
C SER A 139 3.10 1.35 11.25
N ASP A 140 4.20 1.96 10.84
CA ASP A 140 5.22 2.47 11.77
C ASP A 140 4.68 3.58 12.67
N MET A 141 3.92 4.51 12.11
CA MET A 141 3.30 5.59 12.88
C MET A 141 2.35 5.05 13.95
N ILE A 142 1.47 4.13 13.59
CA ILE A 142 0.51 3.53 14.52
C ILE A 142 1.23 2.71 15.59
N SER A 143 2.19 1.87 15.20
CA SER A 143 2.96 1.05 16.15
C SER A 143 3.71 1.90 17.16
N THR A 144 4.32 3.00 16.71
CA THR A 144 5.02 3.93 17.59
C THR A 144 4.07 4.66 18.55
N ALA A 145 2.86 4.98 18.11
CA ALA A 145 1.84 5.63 18.94
C ALA A 145 1.34 4.73 20.09
N PHE A 146 1.34 3.41 19.89
CA PHE A 146 0.85 2.44 20.88
C PHE A 146 1.95 1.67 21.61
N GLY A 147 3.21 1.89 21.30
CA GLY A 147 4.30 1.17 21.96
C GLY A 147 5.63 1.37 21.24
N SER A 148 6.27 0.26 20.86
CA SER A 148 7.56 0.24 20.20
C SER A 148 7.47 -0.53 18.88
N LEU A 149 8.25 -0.11 17.88
CA LEU A 149 8.43 -0.85 16.62
C LEU A 149 8.88 -2.32 16.88
N ALA A 150 9.60 -2.57 17.97
CA ALA A 150 10.02 -3.92 18.34
C ALA A 150 8.87 -4.86 18.72
N MET A 151 7.70 -4.33 18.99
CA MET A 151 6.49 -5.11 19.27
C MET A 151 5.62 -5.35 18.04
N MET A 152 5.97 -4.77 16.91
CA MET A 152 5.24 -4.94 15.67
C MET A 152 5.52 -6.32 15.06
N THR A 153 4.49 -7.02 14.68
CA THR A 153 4.58 -8.28 13.92
C THR A 153 4.37 -8.00 12.45
N SER A 154 5.09 -8.72 11.58
CA SER A 154 4.90 -8.66 10.15
C SER A 154 4.61 -10.05 9.59
N VAL A 155 3.61 -10.12 8.72
CA VAL A 155 3.24 -11.34 8.01
C VAL A 155 3.07 -11.00 6.54
N LEU A 156 3.86 -11.64 5.68
CA LEU A 156 3.70 -11.56 4.24
C LEU A 156 2.76 -12.68 3.80
N VAL A 157 1.74 -12.34 3.02
CA VAL A 157 0.77 -13.31 2.51
C VAL A 157 0.75 -13.23 0.99
N SER A 158 1.04 -14.35 0.34
CA SER A 158 0.93 -14.45 -1.11
C SER A 158 -0.52 -14.73 -1.55
N PRO A 159 -0.86 -14.50 -2.84
CA PRO A 159 -2.23 -14.71 -3.34
C PRO A 159 -2.76 -16.15 -3.23
N ASP A 160 -1.87 -17.13 -3.09
CA ASP A 160 -2.20 -18.55 -2.88
C ASP A 160 -2.34 -18.94 -1.40
N GLY A 161 -2.20 -17.98 -0.49
CA GLY A 161 -2.33 -18.18 0.94
C GLY A 161 -1.03 -18.61 1.65
N THR A 162 0.09 -18.73 0.92
CA THR A 162 1.41 -18.97 1.55
C THR A 162 1.78 -17.76 2.42
N THR A 163 2.22 -18.01 3.64
CA THR A 163 2.56 -16.99 4.63
C THR A 163 4.02 -17.06 5.01
N GLU A 164 4.64 -15.89 5.15
CA GLU A 164 5.99 -15.71 5.70
C GLU A 164 5.92 -14.75 6.89
N PHE A 165 6.55 -15.14 7.99
CA PHE A 165 6.60 -14.33 9.21
C PHE A 165 7.99 -13.72 9.33
N GLU A 166 8.05 -12.43 9.51
CA GLU A 166 9.30 -11.69 9.68
C GLU A 166 9.19 -10.66 10.80
N ALA A 167 10.34 -10.15 11.25
CA ALA A 167 10.35 -8.97 12.10
C ALA A 167 10.04 -7.73 11.26
N ALA A 168 9.21 -6.85 11.75
CA ALA A 168 8.85 -5.61 11.07
C ALA A 168 9.97 -4.55 11.07
N HIS A 169 11.11 -4.86 11.68
CA HIS A 169 12.27 -3.97 11.77
C HIS A 169 13.53 -4.66 11.25
N GLY A 170 14.54 -3.89 10.86
CA GLY A 170 15.86 -4.40 10.50
C GLY A 170 16.58 -5.06 11.68
N THR A 171 17.78 -5.54 11.44
CA THR A 171 18.59 -6.35 12.38
C THR A 171 18.99 -5.67 13.68
N VAL A 172 18.72 -4.36 13.84
CA VAL A 172 19.02 -3.55 15.04
C VAL A 172 20.47 -3.77 15.55
N THR A 173 21.41 -3.91 14.63
CA THR A 173 22.80 -4.30 14.86
C THR A 173 23.49 -3.46 15.91
N ARG A 174 23.22 -2.15 15.94
CA ARG A 174 23.79 -1.22 16.93
C ARG A 174 23.36 -1.60 18.36
N HIS A 175 22.13 -1.99 18.53
CA HIS A 175 21.56 -2.41 19.82
C HIS A 175 22.16 -3.75 20.26
N TYR A 176 22.29 -4.70 19.34
CA TYR A 176 22.92 -5.98 19.58
C TYR A 176 24.39 -5.84 20.06
N TYR A 177 25.19 -4.96 19.42
CA TYR A 177 26.55 -4.70 19.88
C TYR A 177 26.66 -4.03 21.24
N LYS A 178 25.69 -3.22 21.62
CA LYS A 178 25.60 -2.70 23.00
C LYS A 178 25.34 -3.83 23.98
N HIS A 179 24.39 -4.72 23.68
CA HIS A 179 24.11 -5.90 24.50
C HIS A 179 25.35 -6.76 24.70
N LEU A 180 26.12 -7.04 23.63
CA LEU A 180 27.37 -7.81 23.73
C LEU A 180 28.43 -7.17 24.65
N LYS A 181 28.40 -5.85 24.82
CA LYS A 181 29.29 -5.11 25.70
C LYS A 181 28.76 -5.02 27.17
N GLY A 182 27.60 -5.60 27.42
CA GLY A 182 26.97 -5.49 28.75
C GLY A 182 26.37 -4.11 29.03
N GLU A 183 26.18 -3.26 28.01
CA GLU A 183 25.50 -1.98 28.14
C GLU A 183 23.99 -2.20 28.28
N GLU A 184 23.33 -1.29 29.01
CA GLU A 184 21.88 -1.32 29.15
C GLU A 184 21.22 -1.12 27.78
N THR A 185 20.27 -2.01 27.42
CA THR A 185 19.49 -1.97 26.19
C THR A 185 18.01 -1.98 26.54
N SER A 186 17.27 -1.02 25.99
CA SER A 186 15.81 -0.91 26.17
C SER A 186 15.07 -1.96 25.39
#